data_7464ccf7f4d23449eb2aa6893866cac8
#
_entry.id   7464ccf7f4d23449eb2aa6893866cac8
#
_cell.length_a   1.000
_cell.length_b   1.000
_cell.length_c   1.000
_cell.angle_alpha   90.00
_cell.angle_beta   90.00
_cell.angle_gamma   90.00
#
_symmetry.space_group_name_H-M   'P 1'
#
loop_
_entity.id
_entity.type
_entity.pdbx_description
1 polymer ?
#
loop_
_entity_poly.entity_id
_entity_poly.type
_entity_poly.pdbx_seq_one_letter_code
_entity_poly.pdbx_strand_id
1 'polypeptide(L)'
;MSKIVPYALIGVIGLAIVGLLRQRRRPIPTPPLLAFLFDNPLVEAFAGSELLAERLGLAPGMRVVDAGCGPGRLTIPFAKAVEPTGEVVALDSQRAMLEKLEHRLEAENITNVRTLEAGLGEWALDREAFDRVLLAFVLGEVRDREAAARELYAALKPGGILSVTEGFGDPDYRRPASVRREVEPAGFELVERFGGFPVYTLNFRRPENLAT
;
A
#
# COMPACT_ATOMS: atom_id res chain seq x y z
N MET A 1 -7.10 -10.18 -33.47
CA MET A 1 -7.82 -9.53 -32.35
C MET A 1 -7.81 -10.49 -31.16
N SER A 2 -7.22 -10.07 -30.08
CA SER A 2 -6.48 -10.86 -29.12
C SER A 2 -7.34 -11.66 -28.14
N LYS A 3 -6.92 -12.92 -27.85
CA LYS A 3 -7.48 -13.84 -26.86
C LYS A 3 -7.22 -13.39 -25.39
N ILE A 4 -6.74 -12.17 -25.17
CA ILE A 4 -6.35 -11.63 -23.86
C ILE A 4 -7.56 -11.17 -23.03
N VAL A 5 -8.64 -10.72 -23.68
CA VAL A 5 -9.86 -10.22 -23.01
C VAL A 5 -10.55 -11.28 -22.13
N PRO A 6 -10.68 -12.56 -22.52
CA PRO A 6 -11.36 -13.55 -21.70
C PRO A 6 -10.59 -13.92 -20.41
N TYR A 7 -9.25 -13.88 -20.42
CA TYR A 7 -8.46 -14.22 -19.22
C TYR A 7 -8.49 -13.12 -18.17
N ALA A 8 -8.50 -11.85 -18.57
CA ALA A 8 -8.67 -10.73 -17.64
C ALA A 8 -10.05 -10.75 -16.97
N LEU A 9 -11.10 -11.09 -17.73
CA LEU A 9 -12.46 -11.22 -17.21
C LEU A 9 -12.59 -12.41 -16.23
N ILE A 10 -11.95 -13.54 -16.53
CA ILE A 10 -11.91 -14.72 -15.64
C ILE A 10 -11.16 -14.39 -14.35
N GLY A 11 -10.07 -13.63 -14.42
CA GLY A 11 -9.32 -13.16 -13.24
C GLY A 11 -10.18 -12.27 -12.33
N VAL A 12 -10.89 -11.30 -12.90
CA VAL A 12 -11.79 -10.41 -12.14
C VAL A 12 -12.97 -11.16 -11.53
N ILE A 13 -13.57 -12.10 -12.27
CA ILE A 13 -14.67 -12.95 -11.76
C ILE A 13 -14.15 -13.87 -10.64
N GLY A 14 -12.96 -14.44 -10.79
CA GLY A 14 -12.32 -15.28 -9.76
C GLY A 14 -12.06 -14.50 -8.46
N LEU A 15 -11.56 -13.27 -8.56
CA LEU A 15 -11.36 -12.35 -7.44
C LEU A 15 -12.68 -11.98 -6.77
N ALA A 16 -13.73 -11.67 -7.54
CA ALA A 16 -15.04 -11.34 -7.00
C ALA A 16 -15.69 -12.54 -6.25
N ILE A 17 -15.52 -13.76 -6.77
CA ILE A 17 -16.02 -14.98 -6.11
C ILE A 17 -15.26 -15.24 -4.80
N VAL A 18 -13.95 -15.09 -4.80
CA VAL A 18 -13.12 -15.22 -3.58
C VAL A 18 -13.52 -14.16 -2.55
N GLY A 19 -13.82 -12.92 -2.99
CA GLY A 19 -14.32 -11.85 -2.14
C GLY A 19 -15.67 -12.14 -1.52
N LEU A 20 -16.63 -12.63 -2.31
CA LEU A 20 -17.96 -13.03 -1.82
C LEU A 20 -17.89 -14.18 -0.81
N LEU A 21 -16.94 -15.09 -0.96
CA LEU A 21 -16.70 -16.19 -0.04
C LEU A 21 -15.99 -15.73 1.25
N ARG A 22 -15.13 -14.69 1.15
CA ARG A 22 -14.39 -14.10 2.29
C ARG A 22 -15.21 -13.12 3.13
N GLN A 23 -16.15 -12.39 2.57
CA GLN A 23 -16.98 -11.40 3.30
C GLN A 23 -17.69 -11.97 4.55
N ARG A 24 -17.71 -13.29 4.71
CA ARG A 24 -18.32 -13.99 5.87
C ARG A 24 -17.30 -14.40 6.94
N ARG A 25 -15.99 -14.13 6.76
CA ARG A 25 -14.93 -14.60 7.67
C ARG A 25 -13.91 -13.49 7.94
N ARG A 26 -13.11 -13.66 9.01
CA ARG A 26 -12.07 -12.71 9.45
C ARG A 26 -11.15 -12.30 8.29
N PRO A 27 -10.70 -11.02 8.20
CA PRO A 27 -9.76 -10.59 7.17
C PRO A 27 -8.49 -11.45 7.23
N ILE A 28 -8.10 -11.99 6.08
CA ILE A 28 -6.94 -12.87 5.94
C ILE A 28 -6.07 -12.28 4.84
N PRO A 29 -4.76 -12.09 5.08
CA PRO A 29 -3.84 -11.60 4.06
C PRO A 29 -3.91 -12.42 2.77
N THR A 30 -3.73 -11.76 1.64
CA THR A 30 -3.75 -12.41 0.32
C THR A 30 -2.68 -13.51 0.26
N PRO A 31 -3.04 -14.76 -0.08
CA PRO A 31 -2.05 -15.82 -0.17
C PRO A 31 -0.94 -15.50 -1.17
N PRO A 32 0.34 -15.82 -0.87
CA PRO A 32 1.49 -15.52 -1.74
C PRO A 32 1.38 -16.05 -3.17
N LEU A 33 0.62 -17.14 -3.35
CA LEU A 33 0.34 -17.71 -4.67
C LEU A 33 -0.56 -16.81 -5.53
N LEU A 34 -1.37 -15.93 -4.92
CA LEU A 34 -2.29 -15.05 -5.64
C LEU A 34 -1.75 -13.64 -5.88
N ALA A 35 -0.54 -13.33 -5.38
CA ALA A 35 0.09 -12.02 -5.55
C ALA A 35 0.24 -11.62 -7.04
N PHE A 36 0.42 -12.60 -7.95
CA PHE A 36 0.50 -12.35 -9.39
C PHE A 36 -0.77 -11.71 -9.99
N LEU A 37 -1.92 -11.81 -9.29
CA LEU A 37 -3.17 -11.19 -9.77
C LEU A 37 -3.10 -9.67 -9.76
N PHE A 38 -2.19 -9.09 -8.98
CA PHE A 38 -1.92 -7.65 -8.96
C PHE A 38 -0.87 -7.23 -10.01
N ASP A 39 -0.16 -8.18 -10.63
CA ASP A 39 0.79 -7.95 -11.72
C ASP A 39 0.10 -8.11 -13.09
N ASN A 40 -0.87 -7.26 -13.38
CA ASN A 40 -1.58 -7.30 -14.65
C ASN A 40 -1.75 -5.88 -15.25
N PRO A 41 -1.88 -5.76 -16.60
CA PRO A 41 -1.94 -4.46 -17.27
C PRO A 41 -3.07 -3.55 -16.80
N LEU A 42 -4.17 -4.10 -16.29
CA LEU A 42 -5.29 -3.31 -15.80
C LEU A 42 -4.94 -2.65 -14.45
N VAL A 43 -4.33 -3.40 -13.53
CA VAL A 43 -3.85 -2.83 -12.26
C VAL A 43 -2.76 -1.81 -12.53
N GLU A 44 -1.84 -2.08 -13.47
CA GLU A 44 -0.78 -1.14 -13.85
C GLU A 44 -1.35 0.17 -14.42
N ALA A 45 -2.41 0.12 -15.22
CA ALA A 45 -3.05 1.32 -15.78
C ALA A 45 -3.71 2.23 -14.73
N PHE A 46 -4.17 1.70 -13.59
CA PHE A 46 -4.92 2.46 -12.57
C PHE A 46 -4.18 2.62 -11.24
N ALA A 47 -3.20 1.77 -10.98
CA ALA A 47 -2.39 1.73 -9.76
C ALA A 47 -0.95 1.30 -10.05
N GLY A 48 -0.41 1.70 -11.19
CA GLY A 48 0.99 1.49 -11.56
C GLY A 48 1.95 2.26 -10.67
N SER A 49 3.18 1.80 -10.62
CA SER A 49 4.19 2.35 -9.72
C SER A 49 4.51 3.82 -9.98
N GLU A 50 4.61 4.25 -11.25
CA GLU A 50 4.85 5.65 -11.62
C GLU A 50 3.68 6.55 -11.17
N LEU A 51 2.44 6.12 -11.45
CA LEU A 51 1.25 6.86 -11.07
C LEU A 51 1.11 7.01 -9.55
N LEU A 52 1.41 5.94 -8.79
CA LEU A 52 1.33 5.97 -7.33
C LEU A 52 2.48 6.78 -6.73
N ALA A 53 3.69 6.73 -7.32
CA ALA A 53 4.81 7.58 -6.93
C ALA A 53 4.49 9.06 -7.11
N GLU A 54 3.88 9.42 -8.25
CA GLU A 54 3.41 10.79 -8.54
C GLU A 54 2.34 11.24 -7.52
N ARG A 55 1.31 10.44 -7.31
CA ARG A 55 0.22 10.75 -6.36
C ARG A 55 0.71 10.88 -4.92
N LEU A 56 1.68 10.08 -4.53
CA LEU A 56 2.33 10.12 -3.22
C LEU A 56 3.31 11.30 -3.09
N GLY A 57 3.68 11.92 -4.23
CA GLY A 57 4.68 13.00 -4.28
C GLY A 57 6.05 12.52 -3.81
N LEU A 58 6.52 11.37 -4.33
CA LEU A 58 7.85 10.88 -4.02
C LEU A 58 8.93 11.80 -4.58
N ALA A 59 9.99 11.99 -3.81
CA ALA A 59 11.16 12.78 -4.20
C ALA A 59 12.45 12.15 -3.64
N PRO A 60 13.60 12.43 -4.28
CA PRO A 60 14.89 11.98 -3.79
C PRO A 60 15.14 12.38 -2.33
N GLY A 61 15.73 11.47 -1.56
CA GLY A 61 16.04 11.67 -0.16
C GLY A 61 14.90 11.37 0.83
N MET A 62 13.70 11.07 0.36
CA MET A 62 12.58 10.72 1.24
C MET A 62 12.76 9.35 1.89
N ARG A 63 12.25 9.21 3.13
CA ARG A 63 12.05 7.93 3.80
C ARG A 63 10.57 7.52 3.67
N VAL A 64 10.34 6.36 3.08
CA VAL A 64 9.02 5.89 2.66
C VAL A 64 8.70 4.54 3.30
N VAL A 65 7.44 4.31 3.68
CA VAL A 65 6.95 2.97 4.03
C VAL A 65 6.04 2.48 2.90
N ASP A 66 6.36 1.31 2.37
CA ASP A 66 5.46 0.50 1.55
C ASP A 66 4.85 -0.58 2.46
N ALA A 67 3.65 -0.30 2.98
CA ALA A 67 2.98 -1.12 3.97
C ALA A 67 2.06 -2.15 3.30
N GLY A 68 2.34 -3.44 3.52
CA GLY A 68 1.78 -4.55 2.74
C GLY A 68 2.47 -4.65 1.38
N CYS A 69 3.80 -4.59 1.39
CA CYS A 69 4.63 -4.50 0.18
C CYS A 69 4.54 -5.72 -0.74
N GLY A 70 4.07 -6.86 -0.22
CA GLY A 70 4.05 -8.12 -0.96
C GLY A 70 5.42 -8.48 -1.52
N PRO A 71 5.50 -8.97 -2.77
CA PRO A 71 6.77 -9.30 -3.43
C PRO A 71 7.50 -8.08 -4.01
N GLY A 72 7.11 -6.84 -3.64
CA GLY A 72 7.83 -5.61 -3.99
C GLY A 72 7.46 -4.96 -5.32
N ARG A 73 6.21 -5.11 -5.78
CA ARG A 73 5.74 -4.48 -7.03
C ARG A 73 5.93 -2.96 -7.01
N LEU A 74 5.66 -2.31 -5.88
CA LEU A 74 5.81 -0.86 -5.69
C LEU A 74 7.13 -0.52 -5.00
N THR A 75 7.61 -1.35 -4.07
CA THR A 75 8.84 -1.16 -3.31
C THR A 75 10.04 -0.85 -4.20
N ILE A 76 10.26 -1.65 -5.24
CA ILE A 76 11.44 -1.52 -6.13
C ILE A 76 11.43 -0.22 -6.92
N PRO A 77 10.35 0.18 -7.62
CA PRO A 77 10.26 1.48 -8.25
C PRO A 77 10.38 2.65 -7.26
N PHE A 78 9.81 2.52 -6.07
CA PHE A 78 9.90 3.56 -5.04
C PHE A 78 11.33 3.73 -4.51
N ALA A 79 12.04 2.62 -4.31
CA ALA A 79 13.45 2.65 -3.93
C ALA A 79 14.29 3.46 -4.93
N LYS A 80 14.06 3.24 -6.23
CA LYS A 80 14.72 4.01 -7.32
C LYS A 80 14.30 5.48 -7.32
N ALA A 81 13.02 5.78 -7.03
CA ALA A 81 12.50 7.14 -7.03
C ALA A 81 13.05 8.01 -5.89
N VAL A 82 13.44 7.40 -4.77
CA VAL A 82 13.98 8.15 -3.60
C VAL A 82 15.52 8.22 -3.56
N GLU A 83 16.21 7.56 -4.50
CA GLU A 83 17.67 7.66 -4.60
C GLU A 83 18.13 9.13 -4.78
N PRO A 84 19.41 9.46 -4.42
CA PRO A 84 20.46 8.56 -3.90
C PRO A 84 20.48 8.40 -2.37
N THR A 85 19.72 9.18 -1.62
CA THR A 85 19.82 9.24 -0.15
C THR A 85 18.57 8.80 0.59
N GLY A 86 17.50 8.50 -0.15
CA GLY A 86 16.24 8.02 0.41
C GLY A 86 16.25 6.53 0.71
N GLU A 87 15.31 6.11 1.54
CA GLU A 87 15.13 4.72 1.99
C GLU A 87 13.67 4.31 1.85
N VAL A 88 13.42 3.05 1.49
CA VAL A 88 12.10 2.43 1.58
C VAL A 88 12.10 1.35 2.65
N VAL A 89 11.15 1.43 3.60
CA VAL A 89 10.84 0.34 4.51
C VAL A 89 9.68 -0.45 3.93
N ALA A 90 9.95 -1.69 3.54
CA ALA A 90 8.99 -2.64 2.99
C ALA A 90 8.45 -3.52 4.11
N LEU A 91 7.21 -3.23 4.55
CA LEU A 91 6.55 -3.94 5.63
C LEU A 91 5.54 -4.93 5.06
N ASP A 92 5.61 -6.18 5.51
CA ASP A 92 4.60 -7.22 5.26
C ASP A 92 4.52 -8.21 6.41
N SER A 93 3.33 -8.71 6.69
CA SER A 93 3.11 -9.70 7.75
C SER A 93 3.48 -11.13 7.32
N GLN A 94 3.77 -11.34 6.05
CA GLN A 94 4.05 -12.64 5.48
C GLN A 94 5.53 -12.77 5.10
N ARG A 95 6.31 -13.54 5.86
CA ARG A 95 7.73 -13.80 5.59
C ARG A 95 7.98 -14.26 4.14
N ALA A 96 7.12 -15.12 3.60
CA ALA A 96 7.24 -15.61 2.23
C ALA A 96 7.11 -14.53 1.15
N MET A 97 6.46 -13.38 1.45
CA MET A 97 6.42 -12.22 0.56
C MET A 97 7.75 -11.48 0.61
N LEU A 98 8.26 -11.25 1.81
CA LEU A 98 9.54 -10.57 2.01
C LEU A 98 10.71 -11.35 1.40
N GLU A 99 10.73 -12.67 1.49
CA GLU A 99 11.75 -13.51 0.85
C GLU A 99 11.76 -13.32 -0.68
N LYS A 100 10.58 -13.26 -1.31
CA LYS A 100 10.49 -12.96 -2.75
C LYS A 100 10.99 -11.56 -3.07
N LEU A 101 10.68 -10.57 -2.24
CA LEU A 101 11.19 -9.21 -2.38
C LEU A 101 12.71 -9.19 -2.23
N GLU A 102 13.26 -9.81 -1.20
CA GLU A 102 14.70 -9.85 -0.92
C GLU A 102 15.49 -10.43 -2.11
N HIS A 103 15.01 -11.54 -2.70
CA HIS A 103 15.61 -12.11 -3.93
C HIS A 103 15.59 -11.14 -5.11
N ARG A 104 14.52 -10.34 -5.25
CA ARG A 104 14.42 -9.33 -6.33
C ARG A 104 15.36 -8.17 -6.08
N LEU A 105 15.48 -7.70 -4.83
CA LEU A 105 16.39 -6.63 -4.44
C LEU A 105 17.85 -7.01 -4.75
N GLU A 106 18.24 -8.25 -4.41
CA GLU A 106 19.56 -8.78 -4.74
C GLU A 106 19.79 -8.83 -6.25
N ALA A 107 18.84 -9.36 -7.02
CA ALA A 107 18.94 -9.49 -8.47
C ALA A 107 19.05 -8.14 -9.19
N GLU A 108 18.42 -7.09 -8.66
CA GLU A 108 18.44 -5.72 -9.20
C GLU A 108 19.50 -4.82 -8.54
N ASN A 109 20.32 -5.34 -7.60
CA ASN A 109 21.32 -4.59 -6.83
C ASN A 109 20.75 -3.36 -6.11
N ILE A 110 19.55 -3.46 -5.56
CA ILE A 110 18.90 -2.40 -4.79
C ILE A 110 19.29 -2.53 -3.32
N THR A 111 19.87 -1.50 -2.75
CA THR A 111 20.47 -1.50 -1.41
C THR A 111 19.79 -0.56 -0.41
N ASN A 112 18.89 0.30 -0.88
CA ASN A 112 18.18 1.29 -0.09
C ASN A 112 16.78 0.84 0.34
N VAL A 113 16.56 -0.46 0.46
CA VAL A 113 15.32 -1.07 0.98
C VAL A 113 15.62 -1.87 2.23
N ARG A 114 14.84 -1.65 3.28
CA ARG A 114 14.83 -2.45 4.50
C ARG A 114 13.52 -3.21 4.59
N THR A 115 13.57 -4.53 4.66
CA THR A 115 12.40 -5.39 4.89
C THR A 115 12.05 -5.43 6.37
N LEU A 116 10.75 -5.46 6.70
CA LEU A 116 10.24 -5.52 8.06
C LEU A 116 9.05 -6.49 8.13
N GLU A 117 9.24 -7.62 8.82
CA GLU A 117 8.17 -8.58 9.05
C GLU A 117 7.33 -8.15 10.27
N ALA A 118 6.17 -7.57 10.00
CA ALA A 118 5.22 -7.14 11.03
C ALA A 118 3.82 -6.96 10.45
N GLY A 119 2.81 -7.07 11.31
CA GLY A 119 1.44 -6.63 11.01
C GLY A 119 1.25 -5.15 11.32
N LEU A 120 0.45 -4.46 10.52
CA LEU A 120 0.04 -3.09 10.83
C LEU A 120 -0.77 -3.04 12.12
N GLY A 121 -0.42 -2.12 13.01
CA GLY A 121 -0.97 -2.00 14.36
C GLY A 121 -0.13 -2.68 15.44
N GLU A 122 0.98 -3.32 15.08
CA GLU A 122 1.92 -3.96 16.01
C GLU A 122 3.02 -3.04 16.53
N TRP A 123 3.01 -1.77 16.08
CA TRP A 123 3.97 -0.72 16.51
C TRP A 123 5.43 -1.03 16.16
N ALA A 124 5.65 -1.62 15.00
CA ALA A 124 6.98 -1.99 14.51
C ALA A 124 7.72 -0.85 13.77
N LEU A 125 7.02 0.22 13.41
CA LEU A 125 7.59 1.35 12.68
C LEU A 125 8.23 2.38 13.60
N ASP A 126 9.37 2.95 13.16
CA ASP A 126 10.03 4.07 13.83
C ASP A 126 9.10 5.30 13.87
N ARG A 127 9.05 6.00 15.02
CA ARG A 127 8.19 7.18 15.19
C ARG A 127 8.80 8.41 14.52
N GLU A 128 7.92 9.23 13.90
CA GLU A 128 8.29 10.52 13.24
C GLU A 128 9.49 10.40 12.29
N ALA A 129 9.58 9.26 11.61
CA ALA A 129 10.73 8.91 10.81
C ALA A 129 10.46 8.99 9.30
N PHE A 130 9.20 8.95 8.87
CA PHE A 130 8.86 8.78 7.47
C PHE A 130 8.16 10.01 6.88
N ASP A 131 8.52 10.32 5.65
CA ASP A 131 7.91 11.40 4.87
C ASP A 131 6.62 10.94 4.21
N ARG A 132 6.58 9.65 3.80
CA ARG A 132 5.46 9.04 3.06
C ARG A 132 5.18 7.62 3.56
N VAL A 133 3.90 7.27 3.57
CA VAL A 133 3.44 5.90 3.77
C VAL A 133 2.43 5.56 2.68
N LEU A 134 2.56 4.40 2.04
CA LEU A 134 1.59 3.86 1.10
C LEU A 134 0.91 2.62 1.67
N LEU A 135 -0.41 2.56 1.50
CA LEU A 135 -1.26 1.37 1.57
C LEU A 135 -1.92 1.16 0.21
N ALA A 136 -1.50 0.16 -0.55
CA ALA A 136 -2.09 -0.14 -1.85
C ALA A 136 -2.77 -1.52 -1.82
N PHE A 137 -4.11 -1.54 -1.78
CA PHE A 137 -4.93 -2.76 -1.68
C PHE A 137 -4.68 -3.57 -0.39
N VAL A 138 -4.46 -2.89 0.73
CA VAL A 138 -4.02 -3.50 2.00
C VAL A 138 -5.01 -3.24 3.14
N LEU A 139 -5.62 -2.05 3.19
CA LEU A 139 -6.40 -1.63 4.36
C LEU A 139 -7.57 -2.58 4.67
N GLY A 140 -8.13 -3.21 3.66
CA GLY A 140 -9.19 -4.22 3.80
C GLY A 140 -8.75 -5.47 4.57
N GLU A 141 -7.48 -5.87 4.44
CA GLU A 141 -6.89 -7.05 5.09
C GLU A 141 -6.44 -6.80 6.54
N VAL A 142 -6.33 -5.53 6.94
CA VAL A 142 -5.88 -5.15 8.30
C VAL A 142 -6.94 -5.51 9.33
N ARG A 143 -6.54 -6.24 10.39
CA ARG A 143 -7.45 -6.70 11.45
C ARG A 143 -7.90 -5.57 12.37
N ASP A 144 -6.94 -4.81 12.89
CA ASP A 144 -7.19 -3.64 13.75
C ASP A 144 -6.77 -2.36 13.00
N ARG A 145 -7.71 -1.82 12.22
CA ARG A 145 -7.47 -0.63 11.40
C ARG A 145 -7.26 0.63 12.22
N GLU A 146 -7.85 0.68 13.42
CA GLU A 146 -7.67 1.79 14.34
C GLU A 146 -6.25 1.80 14.93
N ALA A 147 -5.74 0.65 15.36
CA ALA A 147 -4.36 0.52 15.81
C ALA A 147 -3.37 0.82 14.68
N ALA A 148 -3.64 0.30 13.46
CA ALA A 148 -2.83 0.57 12.28
C ALA A 148 -2.80 2.08 11.94
N ALA A 149 -3.95 2.76 11.93
CA ALA A 149 -4.00 4.19 11.66
C ALA A 149 -3.21 5.00 12.71
N ARG A 150 -3.30 4.63 13.99
CA ARG A 150 -2.50 5.27 15.06
C ARG A 150 -1.00 5.04 14.90
N GLU A 151 -0.59 3.81 14.55
CA GLU A 151 0.82 3.51 14.27
C GLU A 151 1.34 4.32 13.11
N LEU A 152 0.63 4.33 11.98
CA LEU A 152 1.02 5.08 10.78
C LEU A 152 1.07 6.60 11.04
N TYR A 153 0.13 7.12 11.84
CA TYR A 153 0.18 8.51 12.28
C TYR A 153 1.44 8.81 13.09
N ALA A 154 1.78 7.93 14.04
CA ALA A 154 2.96 8.11 14.86
C ALA A 154 4.28 7.94 14.08
N ALA A 155 4.28 7.10 13.03
CA ALA A 155 5.45 6.84 12.19
C ALA A 155 5.77 7.98 11.21
N LEU A 156 4.74 8.67 10.69
CA LEU A 156 4.94 9.81 9.82
C LEU A 156 5.51 11.02 10.58
N LYS A 157 6.35 11.79 9.92
CA LYS A 157 6.75 13.13 10.38
C LYS A 157 5.56 14.08 10.36
N PRO A 158 5.54 15.17 11.16
CA PRO A 158 4.61 16.28 10.94
C PRO A 158 4.67 16.76 9.49
N GLY A 159 3.52 16.96 8.85
CA GLY A 159 3.41 17.25 7.41
C GLY A 159 3.53 16.03 6.48
N GLY A 160 3.85 14.87 7.00
CA GLY A 160 3.96 13.61 6.23
C GLY A 160 2.60 13.14 5.67
N ILE A 161 2.65 12.34 4.60
CA ILE A 161 1.46 11.87 3.87
C ILE A 161 1.29 10.37 3.99
N LEU A 162 0.09 9.96 4.37
CA LEU A 162 -0.44 8.60 4.22
C LEU A 162 -1.27 8.56 2.94
N SER A 163 -0.91 7.71 1.99
CA SER A 163 -1.66 7.45 0.77
C SER A 163 -2.35 6.08 0.85
N VAL A 164 -3.65 6.05 0.64
CA VAL A 164 -4.45 4.82 0.62
C VAL A 164 -5.05 4.66 -0.76
N THR A 165 -4.67 3.58 -1.46
CA THR A 165 -5.20 3.21 -2.78
C THR A 165 -6.02 1.95 -2.67
N GLU A 166 -7.25 2.00 -3.19
CA GLU A 166 -8.20 0.91 -3.20
C GLU A 166 -8.82 0.74 -4.58
N GLY A 167 -9.14 -0.49 -4.96
CA GLY A 167 -9.71 -0.80 -6.27
C GLY A 167 -10.84 -1.80 -6.21
N PHE A 168 -11.87 -1.53 -7.01
CA PHE A 168 -12.97 -2.46 -7.23
C PHE A 168 -12.45 -3.72 -7.95
N GLY A 169 -12.60 -4.87 -7.33
CA GLY A 169 -12.00 -6.14 -7.77
C GLY A 169 -11.11 -6.74 -6.69
N ASP A 170 -10.63 -5.92 -5.76
CA ASP A 170 -10.08 -6.41 -4.50
C ASP A 170 -11.23 -7.00 -3.67
N PRO A 171 -11.10 -8.26 -3.21
CA PRO A 171 -12.09 -8.90 -2.35
C PRO A 171 -12.40 -8.13 -1.07
N ASP A 172 -11.42 -7.43 -0.55
CA ASP A 172 -11.49 -6.69 0.70
C ASP A 172 -11.64 -5.16 0.47
N TYR A 173 -12.03 -4.76 -0.76
CA TYR A 173 -12.23 -3.37 -1.18
C TYR A 173 -12.95 -2.52 -0.14
N ARG A 174 -12.38 -1.38 0.16
CA ARG A 174 -12.94 -0.36 1.05
C ARG A 174 -13.47 0.83 0.26
N ARG A 175 -14.67 1.30 0.58
CA ARG A 175 -15.22 2.52 -0.02
C ARG A 175 -14.52 3.75 0.56
N PRO A 176 -14.38 4.86 -0.21
CA PRO A 176 -13.72 6.09 0.28
C PRO A 176 -14.24 6.57 1.65
N ALA A 177 -15.56 6.55 1.86
CA ALA A 177 -16.16 6.95 3.13
C ALA A 177 -15.80 6.01 4.31
N SER A 178 -15.52 4.73 4.03
CA SER A 178 -15.07 3.78 5.05
C SER A 178 -13.60 4.03 5.42
N VAL A 179 -12.73 4.23 4.41
CA VAL A 179 -11.33 4.58 4.64
C VAL A 179 -11.21 5.83 5.50
N ARG A 180 -11.97 6.88 5.19
CA ARG A 180 -11.99 8.11 6.00
C ARG A 180 -12.36 7.85 7.46
N ARG A 181 -13.44 7.09 7.70
CA ARG A 181 -13.88 6.76 9.07
C ARG A 181 -12.87 5.93 9.86
N GLU A 182 -11.99 5.19 9.18
CA GLU A 182 -10.97 4.36 9.79
C GLU A 182 -9.66 5.11 10.03
N VAL A 183 -9.36 6.12 9.21
CA VAL A 183 -8.07 6.86 9.21
C VAL A 183 -8.16 8.19 9.95
N GLU A 184 -9.20 9.00 9.68
CA GLU A 184 -9.33 10.36 10.27
C GLU A 184 -9.35 10.41 11.81
N PRO A 185 -9.94 9.42 12.54
CA PRO A 185 -9.92 9.44 14.01
C PRO A 185 -8.52 9.35 14.63
N ALA A 186 -7.51 8.89 13.88
CA ALA A 186 -6.12 8.90 14.35
C ALA A 186 -5.48 10.31 14.31
N GLY A 187 -6.16 11.31 13.74
CA GLY A 187 -5.68 12.70 13.63
C GLY A 187 -5.29 13.11 12.21
N PHE A 188 -5.46 12.24 11.24
CA PHE A 188 -5.21 12.55 9.84
C PHE A 188 -6.24 13.48 9.22
N GLU A 189 -5.79 14.34 8.29
CA GLU A 189 -6.63 15.20 7.48
C GLU A 189 -6.59 14.79 6.02
N LEU A 190 -7.75 14.54 5.40
CA LEU A 190 -7.82 14.29 3.96
C LEU A 190 -7.43 15.55 3.19
N VAL A 191 -6.38 15.46 2.37
CA VAL A 191 -5.88 16.61 1.59
C VAL A 191 -6.09 16.47 0.10
N GLU A 192 -6.07 15.23 -0.43
CA GLU A 192 -6.22 15.00 -1.87
C GLU A 192 -6.99 13.71 -2.15
N ARG A 193 -7.66 13.71 -3.29
CA ARG A 193 -8.32 12.52 -3.84
C ARG A 193 -8.04 12.42 -5.32
N PHE A 194 -7.56 11.26 -5.75
CA PHE A 194 -7.32 10.94 -7.15
C PHE A 194 -8.23 9.79 -7.59
N GLY A 195 -8.67 9.86 -8.84
CA GLY A 195 -9.47 8.82 -9.44
C GLY A 195 -10.87 8.64 -8.85
N GLY A 196 -11.45 7.49 -9.09
CA GLY A 196 -12.80 7.13 -8.68
C GLY A 196 -13.04 5.64 -8.89
N PHE A 197 -14.09 5.28 -9.64
CA PHE A 197 -14.30 3.91 -10.10
C PHE A 197 -13.45 3.66 -11.35
N PRO A 198 -12.73 2.53 -11.48
CA PRO A 198 -12.68 1.41 -10.54
C PRO A 198 -11.63 1.55 -9.42
N VAL A 199 -10.70 2.50 -9.49
CA VAL A 199 -9.60 2.66 -8.52
C VAL A 199 -9.51 4.11 -8.07
N TYR A 200 -9.36 4.33 -6.77
CA TYR A 200 -9.13 5.65 -6.19
C TYR A 200 -7.91 5.64 -5.27
N THR A 201 -7.35 6.82 -5.04
CA THR A 201 -6.32 7.11 -4.03
C THR A 201 -6.80 8.26 -3.15
N LEU A 202 -6.63 8.12 -1.84
CA LEU A 202 -6.85 9.19 -0.85
C LEU A 202 -5.52 9.48 -0.16
N ASN A 203 -5.10 10.76 -0.20
CA ASN A 203 -3.94 11.23 0.53
C ASN A 203 -4.40 11.96 1.79
N PHE A 204 -3.88 11.50 2.93
CA PHE A 204 -4.13 12.09 4.23
C PHE A 204 -2.83 12.68 4.76
N ARG A 205 -2.89 13.87 5.31
CA ARG A 205 -1.75 14.53 5.95
C ARG A 205 -1.77 14.32 7.45
N ARG A 206 -0.62 13.99 8.04
CA ARG A 206 -0.41 14.26 9.45
C ARG A 206 -0.21 15.77 9.60
N PRO A 207 -1.06 16.50 10.35
CA PRO A 207 -0.89 17.95 10.56
C PRO A 207 0.51 18.30 11.07
N GLU A 208 1.00 19.45 10.70
CA GLU A 208 2.18 20.03 11.33
C GLU A 208 1.81 20.40 12.77
N ASN A 209 2.70 20.12 13.72
CA ASN A 209 2.53 20.63 15.07
C ASN A 209 2.63 22.15 14.97
N LEU A 210 1.50 22.85 15.04
CA LEU A 210 1.51 24.30 15.20
C LEU A 210 2.29 24.58 16.49
N ALA A 211 3.45 25.21 16.36
CA ALA A 211 4.18 25.70 17.52
C ALA A 211 3.24 26.67 18.26
N THR A 212 2.75 26.25 19.42
CA THR A 212 1.99 27.09 20.36
C THR A 212 2.93 28.08 21.05
#